data_253abbc68eca704b27d4e08042bde128
#
_entry.id   253abbc68eca704b27d4e08042bde128
#
_cell.length_a   1.000
_cell.length_b   1.000
_cell.length_c   1.000
_cell.angle_alpha   90.00
_cell.angle_beta   90.00
_cell.angle_gamma   90.00
#
_symmetry.space_group_name_H-M   'P 1'
#
loop_
_entity.id
_entity.type
_entity.pdbx_description
1 polymer ?
#
loop_
_entity_poly.entity_id
_entity_poly.type
_entity_poly.pdbx_seq_one_letter_code
_entity_poly.pdbx_strand_id
1 'polypeptide(L)'
;MEAANVVISHNASRLGKNLWTSGAKGDNIAVVKHDTDNEEAEWVADEIRADVRRGNAYRDHAILYRMNAQSRAIESAFTARGIPYRIYGGLRFFERQEVKHVLAYLRLLDGAGDDTSFLRVVNMPTRGIGAKTIEKLVDDASHTGMSLWATLTHPSYTPAPKLAAFRDLIYKIRTEAEVKNYNLSDTISL
;
A
#
# COMPACT_ATOMS: atom_id res chain seq x y z
N MET A 1 -6.99 -29.70 -15.00
CA MET A 1 -5.63 -30.25 -14.82
C MET A 1 -4.87 -30.41 -16.14
N GLU A 2 -5.50 -30.83 -17.25
CA GLU A 2 -4.84 -31.01 -18.55
C GLU A 2 -4.08 -29.76 -19.00
N ALA A 3 -4.73 -28.60 -19.04
CA ALA A 3 -4.11 -27.34 -19.44
C ALA A 3 -2.86 -27.00 -18.59
N ALA A 4 -2.92 -27.19 -17.28
CA ALA A 4 -1.78 -26.96 -16.40
C ALA A 4 -0.62 -27.91 -16.71
N ASN A 5 -0.91 -29.19 -17.00
CA ASN A 5 0.11 -30.15 -17.40
C ASN A 5 0.73 -29.82 -18.76
N VAL A 6 -0.06 -29.31 -19.72
CA VAL A 6 0.44 -28.84 -21.02
C VAL A 6 1.35 -27.62 -20.83
N VAL A 7 0.94 -26.61 -20.08
CA VAL A 7 1.76 -25.42 -19.83
C VAL A 7 3.09 -25.79 -19.18
N ILE A 8 3.06 -26.61 -18.13
CA ILE A 8 4.29 -26.98 -17.41
C ILE A 8 5.19 -27.94 -18.23
N SER A 9 4.65 -28.65 -19.22
CA SER A 9 5.45 -29.56 -20.08
C SER A 9 6.51 -28.84 -20.89
N HIS A 10 6.33 -27.54 -21.15
CA HIS A 10 7.29 -26.69 -21.85
C HIS A 10 8.50 -26.27 -20.97
N ASN A 11 8.47 -26.55 -19.68
CA ASN A 11 9.57 -26.24 -18.79
C ASN A 11 10.58 -27.40 -18.75
N ALA A 12 11.78 -27.15 -19.28
CA ALA A 12 12.86 -28.13 -19.34
C ALA A 12 13.39 -28.58 -17.95
N SER A 13 13.24 -27.73 -16.93
CA SER A 13 13.71 -28.03 -15.54
C SER A 13 12.62 -28.64 -14.67
N ARG A 14 11.65 -29.28 -15.25
CA ARG A 14 10.49 -29.86 -14.57
C ARG A 14 10.87 -31.07 -13.69
N LEU A 15 10.30 -31.15 -12.48
CA LEU A 15 10.36 -32.30 -11.57
C LEU A 15 9.30 -33.37 -11.92
N GLY A 16 9.19 -33.83 -13.13
CA GLY A 16 8.45 -35.05 -13.59
C GLY A 16 7.06 -35.38 -13.00
N LYS A 17 6.38 -34.44 -12.29
CA LYS A 17 5.07 -34.67 -11.66
C LYS A 17 3.94 -34.26 -12.59
N ASN A 18 2.90 -35.09 -12.72
CA ASN A 18 1.66 -34.75 -13.39
C ASN A 18 0.59 -34.41 -12.36
N LEU A 19 -0.10 -33.31 -12.60
CA LEU A 19 -1.28 -32.95 -11.81
C LEU A 19 -2.45 -33.82 -12.22
N TRP A 20 -3.17 -34.36 -11.24
CA TRP A 20 -4.36 -35.15 -11.45
C TRP A 20 -5.46 -34.76 -10.46
N THR A 21 -6.68 -35.12 -10.74
CA THR A 21 -7.84 -34.90 -9.84
C THR A 21 -8.79 -36.07 -9.95
N SER A 22 -9.43 -36.42 -8.83
CA SER A 22 -10.56 -37.36 -8.80
C SER A 22 -11.90 -36.66 -9.01
N GLY A 23 -11.92 -35.32 -9.08
CA GLY A 23 -13.12 -34.53 -9.31
C GLY A 23 -13.65 -34.67 -10.74
N ALA A 24 -14.93 -34.37 -10.92
CA ALA A 24 -15.58 -34.33 -12.22
C ALA A 24 -14.93 -33.28 -13.16
N LYS A 25 -15.19 -33.43 -14.46
CA LYS A 25 -14.79 -32.43 -15.44
C LYS A 25 -15.57 -31.13 -15.18
N GLY A 26 -14.85 -30.04 -14.92
CA GLY A 26 -15.42 -28.70 -14.75
C GLY A 26 -15.64 -27.99 -16.09
N ASP A 27 -16.02 -26.74 -16.02
CA ASP A 27 -16.21 -25.86 -17.18
C ASP A 27 -14.91 -25.62 -17.95
N ASN A 28 -15.05 -25.20 -19.19
CA ASN A 28 -13.91 -24.85 -20.02
C ASN A 28 -13.23 -23.59 -19.51
N ILE A 29 -11.89 -23.52 -19.69
CA ILE A 29 -11.11 -22.33 -19.34
C ILE A 29 -11.48 -21.21 -20.32
N ALA A 30 -11.90 -20.06 -19.80
CA ALA A 30 -12.03 -18.84 -20.55
C ALA A 30 -10.71 -18.06 -20.52
N VAL A 31 -10.31 -17.51 -21.66
CA VAL A 31 -9.17 -16.59 -21.77
C VAL A 31 -9.70 -15.24 -22.20
N VAL A 32 -9.51 -14.24 -21.38
CA VAL A 32 -9.99 -12.88 -21.63
C VAL A 32 -8.79 -11.95 -21.61
N LYS A 33 -8.79 -10.96 -22.51
CA LYS A 33 -7.76 -9.94 -22.62
C LYS A 33 -8.37 -8.57 -22.36
N HIS A 34 -7.71 -7.78 -21.56
CA HIS A 34 -8.02 -6.38 -21.29
C HIS A 34 -6.86 -5.48 -21.66
N ASP A 35 -7.12 -4.21 -21.91
CA ASP A 35 -6.08 -3.25 -22.31
C ASP A 35 -5.38 -2.66 -21.08
N THR A 36 -6.04 -2.65 -19.91
CA THR A 36 -5.51 -2.13 -18.66
C THR A 36 -5.75 -3.11 -17.50
N ASP A 37 -4.91 -3.00 -16.46
CA ASP A 37 -5.05 -3.73 -15.19
C ASP A 37 -6.35 -3.36 -14.44
N ASN A 38 -6.82 -2.12 -14.59
CA ASN A 38 -8.08 -1.70 -14.01
C ASN A 38 -9.28 -2.37 -14.69
N GLU A 39 -9.31 -2.42 -16.01
CA GLU A 39 -10.37 -3.13 -16.76
C GLU A 39 -10.39 -4.63 -16.42
N GLU A 40 -9.21 -5.26 -16.32
CA GLU A 40 -9.10 -6.66 -15.87
C GLU A 40 -9.71 -6.84 -14.48
N ALA A 41 -9.33 -5.98 -13.53
CA ALA A 41 -9.81 -6.05 -12.15
C ALA A 41 -11.32 -5.82 -12.04
N GLU A 42 -11.86 -4.89 -12.80
CA GLU A 42 -13.30 -4.60 -12.86
C GLU A 42 -14.07 -5.78 -13.43
N TRP A 43 -13.59 -6.35 -14.53
CA TRP A 43 -14.19 -7.53 -15.14
C TRP A 43 -14.20 -8.72 -14.17
N VAL A 44 -13.08 -9.02 -13.52
CA VAL A 44 -12.99 -10.08 -12.49
C VAL A 44 -14.00 -9.86 -11.36
N ALA A 45 -14.11 -8.62 -10.87
CA ALA A 45 -15.07 -8.29 -9.81
C ALA A 45 -16.52 -8.49 -10.26
N ASP A 46 -16.85 -8.13 -11.48
CA ASP A 46 -18.20 -8.27 -12.04
C ASP A 46 -18.55 -9.74 -12.33
N GLU A 47 -17.61 -10.57 -12.81
CA GLU A 47 -17.80 -12.01 -12.96
C GLU A 47 -18.05 -12.70 -11.62
N ILE A 48 -17.27 -12.40 -10.58
CA ILE A 48 -17.50 -12.93 -9.23
C ILE A 48 -18.88 -12.55 -8.73
N ARG A 49 -19.30 -11.28 -8.88
CA ARG A 49 -20.64 -10.85 -8.48
C ARG A 49 -21.74 -11.55 -9.27
N ALA A 50 -21.53 -11.77 -10.54
CA ALA A 50 -22.47 -12.52 -11.39
C ALA A 50 -22.60 -13.96 -10.90
N ASP A 51 -21.48 -14.59 -10.55
CA ASP A 51 -21.47 -15.96 -10.05
C ASP A 51 -22.12 -16.10 -8.66
N VAL A 52 -21.88 -15.15 -7.79
CA VAL A 52 -22.57 -15.09 -6.48
C VAL A 52 -24.08 -14.91 -6.64
N ARG A 53 -24.55 -14.13 -7.62
CA ARG A 53 -25.98 -14.03 -7.95
C ARG A 53 -26.56 -15.36 -8.47
N ARG A 54 -25.74 -16.24 -9.05
CA ARG A 54 -26.13 -17.60 -9.47
C ARG A 54 -26.19 -18.61 -8.32
N GLY A 55 -25.79 -18.20 -7.09
CA GLY A 55 -25.91 -19.00 -5.89
C GLY A 55 -24.59 -19.48 -5.28
N ASN A 56 -23.45 -19.15 -5.88
CA ASN A 56 -22.14 -19.44 -5.31
C ASN A 56 -21.78 -18.45 -4.20
N ALA A 57 -20.80 -18.77 -3.36
CA ALA A 57 -20.36 -17.88 -2.29
C ALA A 57 -19.04 -17.20 -2.67
N TYR A 58 -18.77 -16.00 -2.12
CA TYR A 58 -17.48 -15.30 -2.33
C TYR A 58 -16.27 -16.17 -1.97
N ARG A 59 -16.38 -17.01 -0.94
CA ARG A 59 -15.33 -17.92 -0.48
C ARG A 59 -14.97 -19.02 -1.50
N ASP A 60 -15.79 -19.23 -2.50
CA ASP A 60 -15.58 -20.26 -3.51
C ASP A 60 -14.70 -19.76 -4.67
N HIS A 61 -14.32 -18.47 -4.63
CA HIS A 61 -13.50 -17.82 -5.63
C HIS A 61 -12.07 -17.60 -5.12
N ALA A 62 -11.09 -17.78 -6.01
CA ALA A 62 -9.70 -17.47 -5.75
C ALA A 62 -9.08 -16.74 -6.95
N ILE A 63 -8.32 -15.69 -6.70
CA ILE A 63 -7.56 -14.95 -7.70
C ILE A 63 -6.08 -15.18 -7.46
N LEU A 64 -5.38 -15.63 -8.48
CA LEU A 64 -3.95 -15.88 -8.46
C LEU A 64 -3.25 -14.87 -9.37
N TYR A 65 -2.24 -14.20 -8.88
CA TYR A 65 -1.44 -13.24 -9.64
C TYR A 65 0.06 -13.47 -9.41
N ARG A 66 0.88 -13.05 -10.37
CA ARG A 66 2.33 -13.28 -10.35
C ARG A 66 3.05 -12.27 -9.47
N MET A 67 2.66 -11.01 -9.50
CA MET A 67 3.34 -9.91 -8.83
C MET A 67 2.41 -9.23 -7.84
N ASN A 68 2.93 -8.91 -6.65
CA ASN A 68 2.16 -8.22 -5.61
C ASN A 68 1.58 -6.86 -6.07
N ALA A 69 2.20 -6.20 -7.05
CA ALA A 69 1.68 -4.94 -7.59
C ALA A 69 0.29 -5.09 -8.21
N GLN A 70 -0.01 -6.25 -8.82
CA GLN A 70 -1.30 -6.53 -9.47
C GLN A 70 -2.47 -6.55 -8.48
N SER A 71 -2.21 -6.85 -7.19
CA SER A 71 -3.28 -6.84 -6.18
C SER A 71 -3.96 -5.49 -6.02
N ARG A 72 -3.26 -4.37 -6.29
CA ARG A 72 -3.81 -3.02 -6.08
C ARG A 72 -5.08 -2.75 -6.89
N ALA A 73 -5.06 -3.05 -8.19
CA ALA A 73 -6.22 -2.83 -9.06
C ALA A 73 -7.39 -3.71 -8.59
N ILE A 74 -7.11 -4.97 -8.26
CA ILE A 74 -8.12 -5.94 -7.78
C ILE A 74 -8.71 -5.49 -6.44
N GLU A 75 -7.87 -5.10 -5.48
CA GLU A 75 -8.32 -4.59 -4.17
C GLU A 75 -9.20 -3.34 -4.31
N SER A 76 -8.81 -2.43 -5.20
CA SER A 76 -9.58 -1.21 -5.49
C SER A 76 -10.95 -1.54 -6.09
N ALA A 77 -11.00 -2.43 -7.10
CA ALA A 77 -12.24 -2.86 -7.73
C ALA A 77 -13.18 -3.58 -6.74
N PHE A 78 -12.63 -4.41 -5.85
CA PHE A 78 -13.39 -5.11 -4.83
C PHE A 78 -13.94 -4.18 -3.75
N THR A 79 -13.12 -3.24 -3.28
CA THR A 79 -13.54 -2.22 -2.31
C THR A 79 -14.66 -1.36 -2.86
N ALA A 80 -14.54 -0.89 -4.10
CA ALA A 80 -15.56 -0.09 -4.77
C ALA A 80 -16.90 -0.83 -4.93
N ARG A 81 -16.86 -2.15 -5.06
CA ARG A 81 -18.05 -3.01 -5.25
C ARG A 81 -18.55 -3.69 -3.98
N GLY A 82 -17.91 -3.45 -2.83
CA GLY A 82 -18.26 -4.06 -1.55
C GLY A 82 -18.03 -5.58 -1.52
N ILE A 83 -17.10 -6.11 -2.31
CA ILE A 83 -16.76 -7.53 -2.33
C ILE A 83 -15.82 -7.84 -1.17
N PRO A 84 -16.18 -8.75 -0.24
CA PRO A 84 -15.30 -9.16 0.84
C PRO A 84 -14.15 -10.01 0.28
N TYR A 85 -12.91 -9.73 0.68
CA TYR A 85 -11.73 -10.48 0.25
C TYR A 85 -10.69 -10.64 1.35
N ARG A 86 -9.80 -11.62 1.16
CA ARG A 86 -8.61 -11.84 1.99
C ARG A 86 -7.40 -12.09 1.11
N ILE A 87 -6.27 -11.45 1.43
CA ILE A 87 -4.99 -11.68 0.77
C ILE A 87 -4.20 -12.72 1.56
N TYR A 88 -3.68 -13.72 0.86
CA TYR A 88 -2.78 -14.73 1.41
C TYR A 88 -1.37 -14.52 0.85
N GLY A 89 -0.37 -14.64 1.74
CA GLY A 89 1.04 -14.53 1.35
C GLY A 89 1.55 -13.11 1.10
N GLY A 90 0.78 -12.08 1.42
CA GLY A 90 1.19 -10.68 1.28
C GLY A 90 0.42 -9.74 2.20
N LEU A 91 0.93 -8.52 2.35
CA LEU A 91 0.21 -7.44 3.01
C LEU A 91 -0.72 -6.76 2.01
N ARG A 92 -1.90 -6.33 2.46
CA ARG A 92 -2.77 -5.44 1.68
C ARG A 92 -1.98 -4.23 1.23
N PHE A 93 -2.31 -3.65 0.08
CA PHE A 93 -1.58 -2.51 -0.47
C PHE A 93 -1.33 -1.41 0.57
N PHE A 94 -2.36 -0.99 1.30
CA PHE A 94 -2.25 0.05 2.34
C PHE A 94 -1.57 -0.43 3.64
N GLU A 95 -1.31 -1.71 3.80
CA GLU A 95 -0.57 -2.27 4.94
C GLU A 95 0.93 -2.35 4.68
N ARG A 96 1.37 -2.16 3.45
CA ARG A 96 2.79 -2.17 3.07
C ARG A 96 3.52 -1.00 3.71
N GLN A 97 4.75 -1.23 4.15
CA GLN A 97 5.52 -0.22 4.88
C GLN A 97 5.80 1.02 4.04
N GLU A 98 6.16 0.84 2.76
CA GLU A 98 6.39 1.93 1.83
C GLU A 98 5.15 2.82 1.66
N VAL A 99 3.97 2.23 1.56
CA VAL A 99 2.70 2.97 1.46
C VAL A 99 2.40 3.71 2.75
N LYS A 100 2.60 3.06 3.90
CA LYS A 100 2.44 3.69 5.21
C LYS A 100 3.40 4.87 5.43
N HIS A 101 4.63 4.78 4.90
CA HIS A 101 5.59 5.89 4.97
C HIS A 101 5.11 7.07 4.12
N VAL A 102 4.69 6.85 2.88
CA VAL A 102 4.16 7.92 2.00
C VAL A 102 2.95 8.60 2.65
N LEU A 103 1.99 7.82 3.15
CA LEU A 103 0.82 8.36 3.84
C LEU A 103 1.19 9.18 5.09
N ALA A 104 2.21 8.75 5.84
CA ALA A 104 2.69 9.48 7.00
C ALA A 104 3.35 10.82 6.62
N TYR A 105 4.11 10.86 5.53
CA TYR A 105 4.62 12.11 4.98
C TYR A 105 3.50 13.07 4.56
N LEU A 106 2.52 12.58 3.81
CA LEU A 106 1.37 13.38 3.38
C LEU A 106 0.60 13.98 4.55
N ARG A 107 0.38 13.20 5.62
CA ARG A 107 -0.27 13.72 6.85
C ARG A 107 0.54 14.83 7.53
N LEU A 108 1.88 14.73 7.54
CA LEU A 108 2.71 15.81 8.06
C LEU A 108 2.66 17.05 7.18
N LEU A 109 2.59 16.89 5.86
CA LEU A 109 2.44 18.00 4.92
C LEU A 109 1.10 18.71 5.08
N ASP A 110 0.03 17.97 5.38
CA ASP A 110 -1.30 18.53 5.68
C ASP A 110 -1.36 19.30 7.03
N GLY A 111 -0.34 19.12 7.85
CA GLY A 111 -0.23 19.84 9.15
C GLY A 111 -1.00 19.17 10.29
N ALA A 112 -1.56 17.99 10.09
CA ALA A 112 -2.18 17.22 11.13
C ALA A 112 -1.13 16.85 12.20
N GLY A 113 -1.39 17.18 13.45
CA GLY A 113 -0.52 16.89 14.60
C GLY A 113 -0.49 15.39 14.96
N ASP A 114 -0.34 14.52 13.96
CA ASP A 114 -0.31 13.07 14.12
C ASP A 114 1.11 12.60 14.51
N ASP A 115 1.33 12.45 15.82
CA ASP A 115 2.59 11.99 16.37
C ASP A 115 2.99 10.59 15.87
N THR A 116 2.01 9.73 15.55
CA THR A 116 2.27 8.41 14.98
C THR A 116 2.90 8.52 13.60
N SER A 117 2.38 9.40 12.75
CA SER A 117 2.96 9.68 11.44
C SER A 117 4.33 10.33 11.55
N PHE A 118 4.50 11.28 12.47
CA PHE A 118 5.79 11.92 12.75
C PHE A 118 6.86 10.88 13.11
N LEU A 119 6.61 10.06 14.13
CA LEU A 119 7.54 9.03 14.60
C LEU A 119 7.87 8.00 13.52
N ARG A 120 6.94 7.72 12.64
CA ARG A 120 7.14 6.78 11.52
C ARG A 120 8.16 7.27 10.50
N VAL A 121 8.22 8.57 10.22
CA VAL A 121 8.99 9.10 9.09
C VAL A 121 10.15 10.01 9.48
N VAL A 122 10.23 10.47 10.71
CA VAL A 122 11.29 11.41 11.16
C VAL A 122 12.70 10.89 10.86
N ASN A 123 12.90 9.57 10.90
CA ASN A 123 14.16 8.90 10.57
C ASN A 123 14.02 7.92 9.39
N MET A 124 13.05 8.10 8.50
CA MET A 124 12.83 7.29 7.31
C MET A 124 12.70 8.18 6.06
N PRO A 125 13.65 8.13 5.11
CA PRO A 125 14.90 7.37 5.12
C PRO A 125 15.80 7.73 6.30
N THR A 126 16.81 6.89 6.58
CA THR A 126 17.70 7.07 7.74
C THR A 126 18.40 8.42 7.70
N ARG A 127 18.18 9.26 8.72
CA ARG A 127 18.78 10.60 8.88
C ARG A 127 19.77 10.68 10.04
N GLY A 128 20.00 9.54 10.74
CA GLY A 128 20.85 9.49 11.91
C GLY A 128 20.25 10.23 13.12
N ILE A 129 18.93 10.34 13.20
CA ILE A 129 18.22 10.85 14.36
C ILE A 129 18.10 9.71 15.35
N GLY A 130 18.87 9.78 16.45
CA GLY A 130 18.92 8.72 17.46
C GLY A 130 17.72 8.74 18.41
N ALA A 131 17.51 7.59 19.09
CA ALA A 131 16.42 7.42 20.07
C ALA A 131 16.40 8.51 21.14
N LYS A 132 17.56 8.86 21.71
CA LYS A 132 17.68 9.93 22.73
C LYS A 132 17.18 11.30 22.23
N THR A 133 17.34 11.60 20.95
CA THR A 133 16.87 12.86 20.38
C THR A 133 15.34 12.86 20.27
N ILE A 134 14.76 11.72 19.93
CA ILE A 134 13.31 11.55 19.87
C ILE A 134 12.70 11.55 21.26
N GLU A 135 13.28 10.83 22.22
CA GLU A 135 12.85 10.80 23.62
C GLU A 135 12.80 12.23 24.19
N LYS A 136 13.86 13.02 23.98
CA LYS A 136 13.87 14.41 24.41
C LYS A 136 12.73 15.23 23.81
N LEU A 137 12.45 15.07 22.50
CA LEU A 137 11.34 15.77 21.86
C LEU A 137 9.98 15.34 22.43
N VAL A 138 9.82 14.05 22.74
CA VAL A 138 8.61 13.50 23.36
C VAL A 138 8.41 14.08 24.77
N ASP A 139 9.47 14.15 25.56
CA ASP A 139 9.43 14.73 26.91
C ASP A 139 9.06 16.22 26.84
N ASP A 140 9.70 17.00 25.97
CA ASP A 140 9.41 18.40 25.76
C ASP A 140 7.96 18.65 25.31
N ALA A 141 7.46 17.83 24.40
CA ALA A 141 6.07 17.87 23.93
C ALA A 141 5.08 17.54 25.04
N SER A 142 5.39 16.54 25.87
CA SER A 142 4.55 16.14 27.00
C SER A 142 4.41 17.24 28.05
N HIS A 143 5.48 18.00 28.31
CA HIS A 143 5.46 19.12 29.24
C HIS A 143 4.61 20.29 28.74
N THR A 144 4.50 20.48 27.43
CA THR A 144 3.75 21.59 26.84
C THR A 144 2.33 21.21 26.42
N GLY A 145 2.01 19.92 26.41
CA GLY A 145 0.73 19.39 25.90
C GLY A 145 0.56 19.56 24.39
N MET A 146 1.64 19.81 23.65
CA MET A 146 1.63 19.97 22.19
C MET A 146 2.00 18.67 21.49
N SER A 147 1.61 18.52 20.19
CA SER A 147 2.10 17.44 19.37
C SER A 147 3.60 17.56 19.11
N LEU A 148 4.24 16.44 18.72
CA LEU A 148 5.68 16.43 18.38
C LEU A 148 6.02 17.42 17.26
N TRP A 149 5.16 17.52 16.25
CA TRP A 149 5.32 18.47 15.16
C TRP A 149 5.17 19.92 15.64
N ALA A 150 4.14 20.21 16.44
CA ALA A 150 3.92 21.55 16.97
C ALA A 150 5.07 21.98 17.90
N THR A 151 5.59 21.07 18.71
CA THR A 151 6.78 21.34 19.56
C THR A 151 8.01 21.63 18.72
N LEU A 152 8.29 20.78 17.71
CA LEU A 152 9.45 20.94 16.81
C LEU A 152 9.40 22.27 16.03
N THR A 153 8.21 22.76 15.70
CA THR A 153 8.00 23.98 14.92
C THR A 153 7.77 25.22 15.80
N HIS A 154 7.69 25.05 17.11
CA HIS A 154 7.46 26.18 18.02
C HIS A 154 8.63 27.17 17.98
N PRO A 155 8.38 28.50 17.90
CA PRO A 155 9.45 29.49 17.74
C PRO A 155 10.49 29.50 18.87
N SER A 156 10.10 29.14 20.10
CA SER A 156 11.01 29.08 21.26
C SER A 156 11.75 27.74 21.37
N TYR A 157 11.47 26.75 20.51
CA TYR A 157 12.11 25.44 20.58
C TYR A 157 13.40 25.43 19.77
N THR A 158 14.48 24.96 20.39
CA THR A 158 15.78 24.80 19.75
C THR A 158 16.02 23.31 19.44
N PRO A 159 15.68 22.83 18.25
CA PRO A 159 15.85 21.42 17.90
C PRO A 159 17.31 21.04 17.69
N ALA A 160 17.64 19.77 17.91
CA ALA A 160 18.91 19.20 17.47
C ALA A 160 19.07 19.38 15.94
N PRO A 161 20.31 19.57 15.43
CA PRO A 161 20.53 19.91 14.00
C PRO A 161 19.86 19.01 13.00
N LYS A 162 19.80 17.69 13.25
CA LYS A 162 19.15 16.72 12.36
C LYS A 162 17.62 16.80 12.39
N LEU A 163 17.03 17.15 13.54
CA LEU A 163 15.60 17.43 13.65
C LEU A 163 15.24 18.74 12.95
N ALA A 164 16.09 19.77 13.09
CA ALA A 164 15.91 21.01 12.34
C ALA A 164 15.92 20.76 10.83
N ALA A 165 16.89 20.00 10.34
CA ALA A 165 16.98 19.64 8.92
C ALA A 165 15.74 18.86 8.43
N PHE A 166 15.19 17.97 9.25
CA PHE A 166 13.93 17.27 8.94
C PHE A 166 12.74 18.24 8.87
N ARG A 167 12.61 19.13 9.86
CA ARG A 167 11.59 20.19 9.85
C ARG A 167 11.66 21.03 8.58
N ASP A 168 12.85 21.48 8.24
CA ASP A 168 13.09 22.36 7.09
C ASP A 168 12.79 21.62 5.76
N LEU A 169 13.05 20.32 5.70
CA LEU A 169 12.65 19.47 4.55
C LEU A 169 11.12 19.47 4.39
N ILE A 170 10.37 19.23 5.44
CA ILE A 170 8.89 19.22 5.38
C ILE A 170 8.35 20.59 4.96
N TYR A 171 8.90 21.68 5.50
CA TYR A 171 8.52 23.03 5.09
C TYR A 171 8.83 23.29 3.62
N LYS A 172 10.01 22.88 3.15
CA LYS A 172 10.39 23.03 1.74
C LYS A 172 9.38 22.34 0.81
N ILE A 173 9.06 21.07 1.09
CA ILE A 173 8.12 20.29 0.27
C ILE A 173 6.73 20.95 0.29
N ARG A 174 6.24 21.36 1.47
CA ARG A 174 4.95 22.06 1.61
C ARG A 174 4.92 23.34 0.78
N THR A 175 5.90 24.21 0.97
CA THR A 175 5.98 25.48 0.25
C THR A 175 6.06 25.27 -1.26
N GLU A 176 6.83 24.30 -1.72
CA GLU A 176 6.96 24.00 -3.15
C GLU A 176 5.63 23.48 -3.72
N ALA A 177 4.94 22.59 -3.01
CA ALA A 177 3.64 22.08 -3.43
C ALA A 177 2.58 23.20 -3.49
N GLU A 178 2.55 24.09 -2.50
CA GLU A 178 1.63 25.24 -2.48
C GLU A 178 1.92 26.25 -3.59
N VAL A 179 3.18 26.68 -3.75
CA VAL A 179 3.57 27.69 -4.76
C VAL A 179 3.31 27.20 -6.17
N LYS A 180 3.57 25.91 -6.44
CA LYS A 180 3.36 25.31 -7.77
C LYS A 180 1.97 24.75 -7.98
N ASN A 181 1.12 24.81 -6.95
CA ASN A 181 -0.25 24.26 -6.96
C ASN A 181 -0.28 22.78 -7.39
N TYR A 182 0.63 22.00 -6.83
CA TYR A 182 0.76 20.56 -7.14
C TYR A 182 -0.46 19.78 -6.66
N ASN A 183 -0.91 18.84 -7.49
CA ASN A 183 -1.85 17.84 -7.06
C ASN A 183 -1.15 16.76 -6.17
N LEU A 184 -1.92 15.79 -5.66
CA LEU A 184 -1.39 14.75 -4.77
C LEU A 184 -0.28 13.92 -5.44
N SER A 185 -0.42 13.58 -6.72
CA SER A 185 0.57 12.80 -7.47
C SER A 185 1.89 13.55 -7.64
N ASP A 186 1.79 14.84 -7.96
CA ASP A 186 2.95 15.72 -8.11
C ASP A 186 3.69 15.88 -6.77
N THR A 187 2.93 16.05 -5.67
CA THR A 187 3.49 16.17 -4.33
C THR A 187 4.22 14.89 -3.86
N ILE A 188 3.73 13.72 -4.25
CA ILE A 188 4.40 12.44 -3.94
C ILE A 188 5.72 12.28 -4.73
N SER A 189 5.85 12.96 -5.84
CA SER A 189 7.02 12.89 -6.72
C SER A 189 8.16 13.84 -6.31
N LEU A 190 7.95 14.73 -5.33
CA LEU A 190 8.97 15.61 -4.73
C LEU A 190 9.89 14.83 -3.78
#